data_cf556dd257b4b17c015427da2dfd95dc
#
_entry.id   cf556dd257b4b17c015427da2dfd95dc
#
_cell.length_a   1.000
_cell.length_b   1.000
_cell.length_c   1.000
_cell.angle_alpha   90.00
_cell.angle_beta   90.00
_cell.angle_gamma   90.00
#
_symmetry.space_group_name_H-M   'P 1'
#
loop_
_entity.id
_entity.type
_entity.pdbx_description
1 polymer ?
#
loop_
_entity_poly.entity_id
_entity_poly.type
_entity_poly.pdbx_seq_one_letter_code
_entity_poly.pdbx_strand_id
1 'polypeptide(L)'
;NEYKKLKDRTELKELQEEQDKAYQLLLEKLAKLEQEKEAMWAIAQESEASLAAFKQQTQAAVVKLKKQKQARLKPLSSEFNEAETRQHLIDVDLKEAGWNDLRAGKDLEYPVTGMPVTADNPKGNGYVDYVLWDDNGKPLALIEAKRTTKDIEIGKHQAFLYANCLEKMHGQRPIIFYTNGYETKIWEDTFYSAPRRIYGFYTKEELQWLIQKRATIKDLRKATINQNIVNRPYQFQAIKSVAASFVADGETGICGNKRRALLVMATGSGKTRTVAAMVDVLFKNNWIKR
;
A
#
# COMPACT_ATOMS: atom_id res chain seq x y z
N ASN A 1 71.45 -34.57 10.36
CA ASN A 1 70.06 -35.10 10.34
C ASN A 1 69.22 -34.71 11.60
N GLU A 2 69.81 -34.56 12.77
CA GLU A 2 69.09 -34.14 13.98
C GLU A 2 68.72 -32.66 14.00
N TYR A 3 69.58 -31.79 13.47
CA TYR A 3 69.34 -30.35 13.37
C TYR A 3 68.17 -30.02 12.45
N LYS A 4 67.98 -30.78 11.37
CA LYS A 4 66.87 -30.63 10.46
C LYS A 4 65.54 -31.07 11.09
N LYS A 5 65.54 -32.13 11.88
CA LYS A 5 64.38 -32.61 12.66
C LYS A 5 63.96 -31.67 13.80
N LEU A 6 64.92 -30.95 14.42
CA LEU A 6 64.63 -29.93 15.43
C LEU A 6 64.01 -28.67 14.81
N LYS A 7 64.49 -28.25 13.63
CA LYS A 7 63.93 -27.09 12.90
C LYS A 7 62.50 -27.35 12.44
N ASP A 8 62.26 -28.53 11.86
CA ASP A 8 60.93 -28.96 11.42
C ASP A 8 59.93 -29.06 12.61
N ARG A 9 60.37 -29.38 13.83
CA ARG A 9 59.56 -29.43 15.05
C ARG A 9 59.25 -28.04 15.57
N THR A 10 60.13 -27.06 15.42
CA THR A 10 59.92 -25.68 15.88
C THR A 10 58.95 -24.97 14.94
N GLU A 11 59.12 -25.14 13.62
CA GLU A 11 58.21 -24.60 12.60
C GLU A 11 56.79 -25.19 12.72
N LEU A 12 56.66 -26.49 13.08
CA LEU A 12 55.37 -27.13 13.36
C LEU A 12 54.67 -26.58 14.61
N LYS A 13 55.46 -26.28 15.66
CA LYS A 13 54.89 -25.64 16.87
C LYS A 13 54.47 -24.21 16.62
N GLU A 14 55.22 -23.43 15.86
CA GLU A 14 54.87 -22.06 15.51
C GLU A 14 53.56 -22.01 14.64
N LEU A 15 53.45 -22.97 13.70
CA LEU A 15 52.22 -23.10 12.90
C LEU A 15 50.99 -23.50 13.72
N GLN A 16 51.17 -24.38 14.74
CA GLN A 16 50.09 -24.74 15.64
C GLN A 16 49.70 -23.57 16.55
N GLU A 17 50.63 -22.79 17.05
CA GLU A 17 50.33 -21.59 17.85
C GLU A 17 49.65 -20.49 17.04
N GLU A 18 50.01 -20.33 15.75
CA GLU A 18 49.28 -19.42 14.82
C GLU A 18 47.84 -19.89 14.54
N GLN A 19 47.66 -21.20 14.34
CA GLN A 19 46.32 -21.77 14.11
C GLN A 19 45.45 -21.63 15.36
N ASP A 20 46.00 -21.87 16.55
CA ASP A 20 45.27 -21.71 17.81
C ASP A 20 44.89 -20.25 18.06
N LYS A 21 45.78 -19.30 17.79
CA LYS A 21 45.45 -17.85 17.84
C LYS A 21 44.38 -17.45 16.86
N ALA A 22 44.44 -17.94 15.62
CA ALA A 22 43.42 -17.70 14.63
C ALA A 22 42.05 -18.28 14.99
N TYR A 23 42.08 -19.49 15.59
CA TYR A 23 40.87 -20.15 16.10
C TYR A 23 40.24 -19.40 17.27
N GLN A 24 41.04 -18.93 18.23
CA GLN A 24 40.54 -18.11 19.35
C GLN A 24 39.95 -16.79 18.86
N LEU A 25 40.58 -16.12 17.89
CA LEU A 25 40.04 -14.89 17.29
C LEU A 25 38.71 -15.13 16.55
N LEU A 26 38.56 -16.31 15.95
CA LEU A 26 37.32 -16.70 15.28
C LEU A 26 36.19 -16.96 16.30
N LEU A 27 36.50 -17.60 17.42
CA LEU A 27 35.55 -17.82 18.50
C LEU A 27 35.09 -16.52 19.14
N GLU A 28 36.00 -15.56 19.35
CA GLU A 28 35.63 -14.22 19.86
C GLU A 28 34.72 -13.46 18.86
N LYS A 29 34.98 -13.58 17.58
CA LYS A 29 34.10 -12.97 16.54
C LYS A 29 32.73 -13.62 16.49
N LEU A 30 32.66 -14.95 16.64
CA LEU A 30 31.40 -15.69 16.71
C LEU A 30 30.59 -15.28 17.93
N ALA A 31 31.20 -15.20 19.11
CA ALA A 31 30.52 -14.77 20.33
C ALA A 31 29.98 -13.35 20.23
N LYS A 32 30.73 -12.42 19.60
CA LYS A 32 30.24 -11.04 19.34
C LYS A 32 29.06 -11.02 18.37
N LEU A 33 29.10 -11.81 17.31
CA LEU A 33 28.01 -11.92 16.35
C LEU A 33 26.74 -12.53 16.97
N GLU A 34 26.88 -13.49 17.87
CA GLU A 34 25.76 -14.06 18.61
C GLU A 34 25.13 -13.04 19.56
N GLN A 35 25.93 -12.25 20.28
CA GLN A 35 25.44 -11.16 21.12
C GLN A 35 24.72 -10.07 20.31
N GLU A 36 25.27 -9.68 19.17
CA GLU A 36 24.60 -8.71 18.27
C GLU A 36 23.28 -9.25 17.71
N LYS A 37 23.24 -10.54 17.39
CA LYS A 37 22.02 -11.22 16.93
C LYS A 37 20.95 -11.24 18.02
N GLU A 38 21.30 -11.59 19.26
CA GLU A 38 20.37 -11.59 20.40
C GLU A 38 19.85 -10.18 20.70
N ALA A 39 20.73 -9.17 20.67
CA ALA A 39 20.33 -7.78 20.86
C ALA A 39 19.38 -7.29 19.75
N MET A 40 19.62 -7.66 18.50
CA MET A 40 18.71 -7.35 17.39
C MET A 40 17.37 -8.06 17.52
N TRP A 41 17.36 -9.30 18.01
CA TRP A 41 16.13 -10.05 18.24
C TRP A 41 15.26 -9.44 19.34
N ALA A 42 15.88 -8.99 20.43
CA ALA A 42 15.20 -8.29 21.52
C ALA A 42 14.56 -6.98 21.03
N ILE A 43 15.29 -6.19 20.22
CA ILE A 43 14.76 -4.95 19.60
C ILE A 43 13.61 -5.25 18.62
N ALA A 44 13.68 -6.33 17.87
CA ALA A 44 12.63 -6.75 16.97
C ALA A 44 11.34 -7.14 17.72
N GLN A 45 11.46 -7.87 18.83
CA GLN A 45 10.32 -8.23 19.70
C GLN A 45 9.68 -7.00 20.34
N GLU A 46 10.48 -6.06 20.84
CA GLU A 46 9.98 -4.81 21.42
C GLU A 46 9.26 -3.95 20.37
N SER A 47 9.75 -3.92 19.13
CA SER A 47 9.11 -3.22 18.04
C SER A 47 7.78 -3.85 17.60
N GLU A 48 7.66 -5.18 17.63
CA GLU A 48 6.40 -5.89 17.35
C GLU A 48 5.35 -5.61 18.42
N ALA A 49 5.74 -5.60 19.69
CA ALA A 49 4.85 -5.25 20.81
C ALA A 49 4.37 -3.80 20.72
N SER A 50 5.28 -2.87 20.38
CA SER A 50 4.96 -1.46 20.15
C SER A 50 4.00 -1.26 18.98
N LEU A 51 4.20 -2.02 17.90
CA LEU A 51 3.35 -1.99 16.72
C LEU A 51 1.94 -2.54 17.02
N ALA A 52 1.86 -3.59 17.84
CA ALA A 52 0.60 -4.16 18.28
C ALA A 52 -0.17 -3.19 19.20
N ALA A 53 0.52 -2.53 20.14
CA ALA A 53 -0.04 -1.52 21.01
C ALA A 53 -0.53 -0.29 20.21
N PHE A 54 0.26 0.17 19.24
CA PHE A 54 -0.12 1.27 18.34
C PHE A 54 -1.34 0.90 17.48
N LYS A 55 -1.41 -0.33 16.96
CA LYS A 55 -2.59 -0.82 16.24
C LYS A 55 -3.84 -0.83 17.13
N GLN A 56 -3.72 -1.30 18.38
CA GLN A 56 -4.83 -1.27 19.34
C GLN A 56 -5.28 0.15 19.67
N GLN A 57 -4.34 1.06 19.93
CA GLN A 57 -4.65 2.47 20.19
C GLN A 57 -5.32 3.14 18.99
N THR A 58 -4.82 2.88 17.78
CA THR A 58 -5.39 3.43 16.54
C THR A 58 -6.79 2.85 16.29
N GLN A 59 -6.99 1.55 16.51
CA GLN A 59 -8.30 0.94 16.44
C GLN A 59 -9.28 1.50 17.48
N ALA A 60 -8.84 1.68 18.73
CA ALA A 60 -9.64 2.28 19.79
C ALA A 60 -10.00 3.75 19.50
N ALA A 61 -9.06 4.53 18.97
CA ALA A 61 -9.30 5.91 18.54
C ALA A 61 -10.30 5.98 17.37
N VAL A 62 -10.17 5.10 16.39
CA VAL A 62 -11.09 4.97 15.25
C VAL A 62 -12.50 4.57 15.73
N VAL A 63 -12.60 3.62 16.68
CA VAL A 63 -13.87 3.22 17.28
C VAL A 63 -14.49 4.37 18.07
N LYS A 64 -13.67 5.14 18.81
CA LYS A 64 -14.14 6.31 19.56
C LYS A 64 -14.63 7.43 18.65
N LEU A 65 -13.92 7.72 17.55
CA LEU A 65 -14.37 8.66 16.52
C LEU A 65 -15.64 8.18 15.81
N LYS A 66 -15.76 6.89 15.53
CA LYS A 66 -16.99 6.30 14.98
C LYS A 66 -18.16 6.45 15.94
N LYS A 67 -17.97 6.17 17.26
CA LYS A 67 -19.00 6.39 18.28
C LYS A 67 -19.37 7.86 18.42
N GLN A 68 -18.43 8.79 18.31
CA GLN A 68 -18.71 10.23 18.34
C GLN A 68 -19.43 10.71 17.08
N LYS A 69 -19.09 10.21 15.87
CA LYS A 69 -19.87 10.44 14.64
C LYS A 69 -21.29 9.86 14.77
N GLN A 70 -21.44 8.65 15.31
CA GLN A 70 -22.74 8.02 15.56
C GLN A 70 -23.59 8.76 16.61
N ALA A 71 -22.97 9.31 17.66
CA ALA A 71 -23.67 10.08 18.69
C ALA A 71 -24.10 11.47 18.21
N ARG A 72 -23.52 12.04 17.20
CA ARG A 72 -23.93 13.29 16.54
C ARG A 72 -25.05 13.09 15.51
N LEU A 73 -25.19 11.86 14.99
CA LEU A 73 -26.31 11.45 14.17
C LEU A 73 -27.43 11.06 15.16
N LYS A 74 -28.61 11.67 15.07
CA LYS A 74 -29.81 11.21 15.79
C LYS A 74 -29.95 9.71 15.61
N PRO A 75 -30.49 8.95 16.61
CA PRO A 75 -30.67 7.51 16.46
C PRO A 75 -31.65 7.25 15.32
N LEU A 76 -31.10 7.08 14.12
CA LEU A 76 -31.81 6.52 13.00
C LEU A 76 -31.77 4.99 13.19
N SER A 77 -32.87 4.34 12.85
CA SER A 77 -32.99 2.87 12.84
C SER A 77 -31.72 2.23 12.30
N SER A 78 -31.22 1.23 12.98
CA SER A 78 -29.87 0.62 12.74
C SER A 78 -29.64 -0.02 11.38
N GLU A 79 -30.60 0.04 10.47
CA GLU A 79 -30.56 -0.56 9.15
C GLU A 79 -30.99 0.45 8.09
N PHE A 80 -30.03 1.10 7.46
CA PHE A 80 -30.28 1.85 6.24
C PHE A 80 -30.47 0.92 5.06
N ASN A 81 -31.48 1.14 4.24
CA ASN A 81 -31.56 0.56 2.93
C ASN A 81 -30.48 1.19 2.01
N GLU A 82 -30.34 0.69 0.79
CA GLU A 82 -29.27 1.12 -0.12
C GLU A 82 -29.36 2.59 -0.51
N ALA A 83 -30.60 3.10 -0.70
CA ALA A 83 -30.86 4.51 -1.01
C ALA A 83 -30.54 5.44 0.19
N GLU A 84 -30.93 5.05 1.39
CA GLU A 84 -30.62 5.78 2.62
C GLU A 84 -29.11 5.76 2.94
N THR A 85 -28.42 4.64 2.66
CA THR A 85 -26.96 4.54 2.80
C THR A 85 -26.28 5.55 1.86
N ARG A 86 -26.73 5.65 0.62
CA ARG A 86 -26.23 6.64 -0.33
C ARG A 86 -26.44 8.06 0.18
N GLN A 87 -27.69 8.42 0.47
CA GLN A 87 -28.05 9.77 0.84
C GLN A 87 -27.43 10.28 2.14
N HIS A 88 -27.34 9.45 3.17
CA HIS A 88 -26.92 9.88 4.50
C HIS A 88 -25.43 9.69 4.81
N LEU A 89 -24.76 8.82 4.09
CA LEU A 89 -23.34 8.51 4.36
C LEU A 89 -22.45 8.84 3.18
N ILE A 90 -22.77 8.30 2.00
CA ILE A 90 -21.87 8.40 0.83
C ILE A 90 -21.89 9.81 0.25
N ASP A 91 -23.07 10.42 0.10
CA ASP A 91 -23.19 11.79 -0.44
C ASP A 91 -22.49 12.83 0.44
N VAL A 92 -22.52 12.63 1.76
CA VAL A 92 -21.81 13.52 2.71
C VAL A 92 -20.30 13.41 2.51
N ASP A 93 -19.77 12.18 2.47
CA ASP A 93 -18.35 11.96 2.30
C ASP A 93 -17.85 12.42 0.90
N LEU A 94 -18.70 12.33 -0.15
CA LEU A 94 -18.41 12.85 -1.48
C LEU A 94 -18.37 14.37 -1.51
N LYS A 95 -19.32 15.04 -0.82
CA LYS A 95 -19.31 16.50 -0.67
C LYS A 95 -18.07 17.00 0.10
N GLU A 96 -17.66 16.29 1.15
CA GLU A 96 -16.40 16.59 1.86
C GLU A 96 -15.18 16.49 0.95
N ALA A 97 -15.21 15.59 -0.05
CA ALA A 97 -14.17 15.45 -1.06
C ALA A 97 -14.29 16.45 -2.23
N GLY A 98 -15.28 17.35 -2.20
CA GLY A 98 -15.49 18.38 -3.21
C GLY A 98 -16.38 17.97 -4.38
N TRP A 99 -17.02 16.81 -4.31
CA TRP A 99 -17.98 16.35 -5.33
C TRP A 99 -19.38 16.87 -4.99
N ASN A 100 -19.62 18.12 -5.41
CA ASN A 100 -20.93 18.77 -5.27
C ASN A 100 -21.74 18.60 -6.55
N ASP A 101 -23.06 18.80 -6.48
CA ASP A 101 -23.96 18.87 -7.63
C ASP A 101 -23.99 17.61 -8.51
N LEU A 102 -23.99 16.43 -7.88
CA LEU A 102 -24.12 15.15 -8.59
C LEU A 102 -25.53 15.01 -9.21
N ARG A 103 -25.60 14.72 -10.52
CA ARG A 103 -26.82 14.72 -11.33
C ARG A 103 -27.28 13.29 -11.62
N ALA A 104 -28.56 13.04 -11.44
CA ALA A 104 -29.18 11.77 -11.80
C ALA A 104 -29.03 11.47 -13.31
N GLY A 105 -28.78 10.21 -13.63
CA GLY A 105 -28.56 9.75 -15.01
C GLY A 105 -27.23 10.11 -15.66
N LYS A 106 -26.41 10.96 -14.99
CA LYS A 106 -25.05 11.29 -15.42
C LYS A 106 -24.02 10.88 -14.37
N ASP A 107 -24.17 11.41 -13.17
CA ASP A 107 -23.22 11.17 -12.06
C ASP A 107 -23.77 10.10 -11.12
N LEU A 108 -25.12 9.97 -11.04
CA LEU A 108 -25.84 8.99 -10.22
C LEU A 108 -26.62 8.04 -11.14
N GLU A 109 -26.63 6.75 -10.78
CA GLU A 109 -27.35 5.68 -11.49
C GLU A 109 -27.05 5.70 -13.01
N TYR A 110 -25.76 5.81 -13.33
CA TYR A 110 -25.30 5.94 -14.71
C TYR A 110 -25.50 4.63 -15.48
N PRO A 111 -26.24 4.65 -16.61
CA PRO A 111 -26.51 3.46 -17.41
C PRO A 111 -25.24 2.98 -18.12
N VAL A 112 -24.96 1.70 -18.02
CA VAL A 112 -23.86 1.04 -18.74
C VAL A 112 -24.36 -0.16 -19.52
N THR A 113 -23.65 -0.49 -20.60
CA THR A 113 -23.87 -1.65 -21.44
C THR A 113 -22.64 -2.54 -21.48
N GLY A 114 -22.82 -3.82 -21.78
CA GLY A 114 -21.71 -4.77 -21.85
C GLY A 114 -21.47 -5.54 -20.54
N MET A 115 -22.43 -5.53 -19.63
CA MET A 115 -22.48 -6.46 -18.50
C MET A 115 -22.65 -7.91 -19.02
N PRO A 116 -22.24 -8.92 -18.24
CA PRO A 116 -22.48 -10.32 -18.58
C PRO A 116 -23.95 -10.58 -18.86
N VAL A 117 -24.23 -11.24 -19.98
CA VAL A 117 -25.57 -11.66 -20.35
C VAL A 117 -25.93 -12.89 -19.52
N THR A 118 -27.02 -12.79 -18.77
CA THR A 118 -27.56 -13.86 -17.92
C THR A 118 -29.06 -13.97 -18.15
N ALA A 119 -29.70 -15.03 -17.62
CA ALA A 119 -31.15 -15.17 -17.67
C ALA A 119 -31.88 -13.95 -17.08
N ASP A 120 -31.32 -13.36 -16.01
CA ASP A 120 -31.89 -12.19 -15.33
C ASP A 120 -31.48 -10.87 -15.98
N ASN A 121 -30.45 -10.86 -16.85
CA ASN A 121 -29.97 -9.67 -17.56
C ASN A 121 -29.69 -9.99 -19.04
N PRO A 122 -30.71 -10.29 -19.84
CA PRO A 122 -30.53 -10.70 -21.24
C PRO A 122 -30.01 -9.60 -22.16
N LYS A 123 -30.09 -8.33 -21.74
CA LYS A 123 -29.58 -7.18 -22.51
C LYS A 123 -28.17 -6.75 -22.10
N GLY A 124 -27.61 -7.32 -21.05
CA GLY A 124 -26.29 -6.93 -20.54
C GLY A 124 -26.21 -5.46 -20.11
N ASN A 125 -27.28 -4.90 -19.58
CA ASN A 125 -27.35 -3.54 -19.07
C ASN A 125 -27.04 -3.50 -17.57
N GLY A 126 -26.61 -2.33 -17.07
CA GLY A 126 -26.41 -2.09 -15.65
C GLY A 126 -26.50 -0.62 -15.33
N TYR A 127 -26.52 -0.32 -14.03
CA TYR A 127 -26.53 1.05 -13.52
C TYR A 127 -25.44 1.16 -12.45
N VAL A 128 -24.52 2.09 -12.67
CA VAL A 128 -23.45 2.38 -11.71
C VAL A 128 -23.98 3.40 -10.71
N ASP A 129 -23.87 3.12 -9.41
CA ASP A 129 -24.43 4.00 -8.40
C ASP A 129 -23.88 5.42 -8.50
N TYR A 130 -22.56 5.58 -8.67
CA TYR A 130 -21.91 6.87 -8.91
C TYR A 130 -20.80 6.75 -9.94
N VAL A 131 -20.71 7.73 -10.84
CA VAL A 131 -19.56 7.92 -11.74
C VAL A 131 -19.03 9.34 -11.53
N LEU A 132 -17.75 9.44 -11.22
CA LEU A 132 -17.07 10.73 -11.03
C LEU A 132 -16.29 11.07 -12.30
N TRP A 133 -16.65 12.20 -12.92
CA TRP A 133 -16.16 12.59 -14.23
C TRP A 133 -15.05 13.62 -14.18
N ASP A 134 -14.14 13.52 -15.13
CA ASP A 134 -13.19 14.57 -15.46
C ASP A 134 -13.82 15.65 -16.35
N ASP A 135 -13.15 16.79 -16.48
CA ASP A 135 -13.59 17.89 -17.34
C ASP A 135 -13.62 17.50 -18.84
N ASN A 136 -12.80 16.50 -19.21
CA ASN A 136 -12.74 15.95 -20.57
C ASN A 136 -13.86 14.94 -20.88
N GLY A 137 -14.79 14.71 -19.95
CA GLY A 137 -15.89 13.77 -20.09
C GLY A 137 -15.51 12.30 -19.90
N LYS A 138 -14.31 12.00 -19.44
CA LYS A 138 -13.87 10.63 -19.12
C LYS A 138 -14.12 10.29 -17.66
N PRO A 139 -14.43 9.03 -17.33
CA PRO A 139 -14.67 8.63 -15.95
C PRO A 139 -13.36 8.56 -15.17
N LEU A 140 -13.25 9.32 -14.08
CA LEU A 140 -12.13 9.25 -13.12
C LEU A 140 -12.31 8.08 -12.16
N ALA A 141 -13.53 7.93 -11.65
CA ALA A 141 -13.84 6.87 -10.69
C ALA A 141 -15.29 6.40 -10.83
N LEU A 142 -15.55 5.20 -10.35
CA LEU A 142 -16.88 4.69 -10.08
C LEU A 142 -16.99 4.30 -8.61
N ILE A 143 -18.20 4.35 -8.07
CA ILE A 143 -18.51 3.92 -6.71
C ILE A 143 -19.71 2.97 -6.75
N GLU A 144 -19.53 1.79 -6.20
CA GLU A 144 -20.59 0.82 -5.97
C GLU A 144 -20.98 0.84 -4.49
N ALA A 145 -22.25 1.11 -4.22
CA ALA A 145 -22.80 1.21 -2.88
C ALA A 145 -23.55 -0.07 -2.50
N LYS A 146 -23.40 -0.50 -1.26
CA LYS A 146 -24.17 -1.61 -0.70
C LYS A 146 -24.84 -1.17 0.60
N ARG A 147 -25.88 -1.91 1.01
CA ARG A 147 -26.54 -1.68 2.31
C ARG A 147 -25.55 -1.76 3.45
N THR A 148 -25.75 -0.97 4.49
CA THR A 148 -24.87 -0.91 5.67
C THR A 148 -24.67 -2.26 6.37
N THR A 149 -25.63 -3.16 6.28
CA THR A 149 -25.61 -4.50 6.89
C THR A 149 -24.89 -5.56 6.06
N LYS A 150 -24.58 -5.26 4.78
CA LYS A 150 -23.91 -6.22 3.88
C LYS A 150 -22.40 -6.12 3.95
N ASP A 151 -21.76 -7.27 3.72
CA ASP A 151 -20.31 -7.32 3.51
C ASP A 151 -19.95 -6.52 2.26
N ILE A 152 -19.00 -5.62 2.42
CA ILE A 152 -18.50 -4.73 1.38
C ILE A 152 -17.91 -5.50 0.18
N GLU A 153 -17.36 -6.71 0.39
CA GLU A 153 -16.76 -7.52 -0.68
C GLU A 153 -17.78 -8.00 -1.72
N ILE A 154 -19.06 -8.04 -1.38
CA ILE A 154 -20.14 -8.39 -2.33
C ILE A 154 -20.19 -7.39 -3.50
N GLY A 155 -19.93 -6.11 -3.25
CA GLY A 155 -19.90 -5.06 -4.27
C GLY A 155 -18.68 -5.09 -5.18
N LYS A 156 -17.59 -5.72 -4.77
CA LYS A 156 -16.31 -5.71 -5.47
C LYS A 156 -16.40 -6.25 -6.91
N HIS A 157 -17.02 -7.41 -7.08
CA HIS A 157 -17.13 -8.03 -8.39
C HIS A 157 -18.01 -7.19 -9.34
N GLN A 158 -19.12 -6.67 -8.84
CA GLN A 158 -20.02 -5.81 -9.61
C GLN A 158 -19.32 -4.52 -10.02
N ALA A 159 -18.61 -3.86 -9.11
CA ALA A 159 -17.81 -2.67 -9.39
C ALA A 159 -16.73 -2.93 -10.46
N PHE A 160 -16.09 -4.10 -10.43
CA PHE A 160 -15.13 -4.49 -11.46
C PHE A 160 -15.77 -4.64 -12.85
N LEU A 161 -16.94 -5.27 -12.93
CA LEU A 161 -17.69 -5.40 -14.19
C LEU A 161 -18.11 -4.03 -14.72
N TYR A 162 -18.57 -3.13 -13.87
CA TYR A 162 -18.90 -1.76 -14.26
C TYR A 162 -17.68 -0.97 -14.75
N ALA A 163 -16.50 -1.18 -14.14
CA ALA A 163 -15.26 -0.58 -14.63
C ALA A 163 -14.95 -1.05 -16.06
N ASN A 164 -15.15 -2.33 -16.38
CA ASN A 164 -15.00 -2.86 -17.74
C ASN A 164 -15.95 -2.21 -18.73
N CYS A 165 -17.21 -2.00 -18.32
CA CYS A 165 -18.21 -1.33 -19.16
C CYS A 165 -17.83 0.12 -19.44
N LEU A 166 -17.50 0.88 -18.40
CA LEU A 166 -17.11 2.30 -18.53
C LEU A 166 -15.83 2.46 -19.36
N GLU A 167 -14.86 1.58 -19.19
CA GLU A 167 -13.63 1.59 -19.99
C GLU A 167 -13.93 1.38 -21.49
N LYS A 168 -14.79 0.41 -21.82
CA LYS A 168 -15.21 0.17 -23.22
C LYS A 168 -16.00 1.35 -23.80
N MET A 169 -16.85 1.99 -23.01
CA MET A 169 -17.71 3.10 -23.46
C MET A 169 -16.92 4.40 -23.62
N HIS A 170 -15.92 4.67 -22.76
CA HIS A 170 -15.25 5.98 -22.67
C HIS A 170 -13.74 5.94 -22.95
N GLY A 171 -13.17 4.76 -23.16
CA GLY A 171 -11.72 4.60 -23.43
C GLY A 171 -10.81 4.94 -22.24
N GLN A 172 -11.35 4.99 -21.02
CA GLN A 172 -10.59 5.21 -19.80
C GLN A 172 -11.14 4.32 -18.69
N ARG A 173 -10.26 3.50 -18.10
CA ARG A 173 -10.59 2.69 -16.92
C ARG A 173 -10.67 3.56 -15.68
N PRO A 174 -11.85 3.66 -15.01
CA PRO A 174 -11.99 4.43 -13.79
C PRO A 174 -11.27 3.78 -12.62
N ILE A 175 -11.00 4.56 -11.58
CA ILE A 175 -10.63 4.05 -10.26
C ILE A 175 -11.89 3.44 -9.63
N ILE A 176 -11.76 2.27 -9.02
CA ILE A 176 -12.89 1.56 -8.44
C ILE A 176 -12.99 1.87 -6.96
N PHE A 177 -14.16 2.36 -6.54
CA PHE A 177 -14.55 2.41 -5.13
C PHE A 177 -15.75 1.49 -4.91
N TYR A 178 -15.77 0.87 -3.76
CA TYR A 178 -16.96 0.16 -3.27
C TYR A 178 -17.10 0.36 -1.76
N THR A 179 -18.35 0.51 -1.31
CA THR A 179 -18.63 0.95 0.04
C THR A 179 -19.99 0.44 0.56
N ASN A 180 -20.10 0.32 1.86
CA ASN A 180 -21.37 0.14 2.56
C ASN A 180 -21.72 1.35 3.45
N GLY A 181 -21.09 2.49 3.21
CA GLY A 181 -21.24 3.71 3.99
C GLY A 181 -20.38 3.79 5.25
N TYR A 182 -20.01 2.66 5.86
CA TYR A 182 -19.13 2.63 7.04
C TYR A 182 -17.70 2.25 6.70
N GLU A 183 -17.53 1.42 5.70
CA GLU A 183 -16.25 1.03 5.19
C GLU A 183 -16.20 1.34 3.70
N THR A 184 -15.13 1.99 3.28
CA THR A 184 -14.88 2.31 1.88
C THR A 184 -13.54 1.72 1.46
N LYS A 185 -13.52 1.07 0.32
CA LYS A 185 -12.30 0.55 -0.29
C LYS A 185 -12.07 1.19 -1.65
N ILE A 186 -10.80 1.41 -1.97
CA ILE A 186 -10.32 1.85 -3.28
C ILE A 186 -9.53 0.73 -3.94
N TRP A 187 -9.72 0.56 -5.24
CA TRP A 187 -8.99 -0.40 -6.03
C TRP A 187 -8.52 0.19 -7.37
N GLU A 188 -7.23 0.41 -7.45
CA GLU A 188 -6.52 0.74 -8.69
C GLU A 188 -6.15 -0.59 -9.38
N ASP A 189 -7.12 -1.29 -9.93
CA ASP A 189 -7.01 -2.68 -10.38
C ASP A 189 -6.05 -2.88 -11.56
N THR A 190 -5.79 -1.81 -12.33
CA THR A 190 -4.75 -1.81 -13.37
C THR A 190 -3.33 -1.77 -12.81
N PHE A 191 -3.18 -1.45 -11.52
CA PHE A 191 -1.87 -1.28 -10.91
C PHE A 191 -1.64 -2.18 -9.68
N TYR A 192 -2.69 -2.43 -8.88
CA TYR A 192 -2.62 -3.29 -7.71
C TYR A 192 -3.63 -4.44 -7.80
N SER A 193 -3.18 -5.66 -7.55
CA SER A 193 -4.04 -6.85 -7.52
C SER A 193 -5.10 -6.84 -6.42
N ALA A 194 -4.85 -6.12 -5.32
CA ALA A 194 -5.74 -6.08 -4.16
C ALA A 194 -6.19 -4.65 -3.82
N PRO A 195 -7.48 -4.48 -3.46
CA PRO A 195 -7.99 -3.21 -2.95
C PRO A 195 -7.41 -2.87 -1.58
N ARG A 196 -7.59 -1.62 -1.14
CA ARG A 196 -7.26 -1.18 0.20
C ARG A 196 -8.37 -0.35 0.81
N ARG A 197 -8.50 -0.39 2.12
CA ARG A 197 -9.42 0.48 2.86
C ARG A 197 -8.93 1.92 2.86
N ILE A 198 -9.89 2.84 2.77
CA ILE A 198 -9.70 4.29 2.89
C ILE A 198 -10.71 4.86 3.87
N TYR A 199 -10.50 6.12 4.28
CA TYR A 199 -11.35 6.79 5.29
C TYR A 199 -12.14 7.98 4.74
N GLY A 200 -12.10 8.21 3.43
CA GLY A 200 -12.85 9.24 2.70
C GLY A 200 -12.60 9.07 1.22
N PHE A 201 -13.43 9.70 0.40
CA PHE A 201 -13.23 9.70 -1.05
C PHE A 201 -12.12 10.67 -1.45
N TYR A 202 -11.63 10.48 -2.64
CA TYR A 202 -10.57 11.30 -3.23
C TYR A 202 -11.17 12.51 -3.94
N THR A 203 -10.45 13.63 -3.87
CA THR A 203 -10.76 14.82 -4.65
C THR A 203 -10.56 14.56 -6.13
N LYS A 204 -11.12 15.45 -6.98
CA LYS A 204 -10.92 15.38 -8.43
C LYS A 204 -9.45 15.39 -8.83
N GLU A 205 -8.65 16.28 -8.24
CA GLU A 205 -7.22 16.38 -8.51
C GLU A 205 -6.43 15.12 -8.11
N GLU A 206 -6.83 14.46 -7.03
CA GLU A 206 -6.21 13.22 -6.61
C GLU A 206 -6.53 12.08 -7.57
N LEU A 207 -7.77 11.99 -8.05
CA LEU A 207 -8.18 11.00 -9.04
C LEU A 207 -7.51 11.25 -10.40
N GLN A 208 -7.44 12.50 -10.86
CA GLN A 208 -6.71 12.88 -12.07
C GLN A 208 -5.25 12.45 -11.98
N TRP A 209 -4.61 12.70 -10.84
CA TRP A 209 -3.23 12.26 -10.61
C TRP A 209 -3.09 10.74 -10.66
N LEU A 210 -4.01 9.97 -10.06
CA LEU A 210 -3.99 8.50 -10.11
C LEU A 210 -4.11 7.98 -11.55
N ILE A 211 -4.95 8.59 -12.37
CA ILE A 211 -5.07 8.23 -13.78
C ILE A 211 -3.78 8.58 -14.55
N GLN A 212 -3.24 9.79 -14.36
CA GLN A 212 -2.02 10.24 -15.02
C GLN A 212 -0.79 9.41 -14.59
N LYS A 213 -0.74 9.00 -13.34
CA LYS A 213 0.31 8.15 -12.78
C LYS A 213 0.49 6.86 -13.57
N ARG A 214 -0.58 6.25 -14.09
CA ARG A 214 -0.52 5.00 -14.88
C ARG A 214 0.44 5.09 -16.06
N ALA A 215 0.50 6.26 -16.72
CA ALA A 215 1.37 6.49 -17.88
C ALA A 215 2.76 7.03 -17.49
N THR A 216 2.93 7.59 -16.29
CA THR A 216 4.14 8.34 -15.92
C THR A 216 4.97 7.66 -14.83
N ILE A 217 4.46 6.61 -14.20
CA ILE A 217 5.15 5.86 -13.15
C ILE A 217 6.40 5.16 -13.70
N LYS A 218 7.49 5.21 -12.93
CA LYS A 218 8.77 4.60 -13.31
C LYS A 218 9.12 3.43 -12.39
N ASP A 219 9.92 2.50 -12.91
CA ASP A 219 10.39 1.33 -12.16
C ASP A 219 11.35 1.75 -11.04
N LEU A 220 10.92 1.59 -9.78
CA LEU A 220 11.74 1.92 -8.61
C LEU A 220 13.02 1.08 -8.50
N ARG A 221 13.07 -0.09 -9.10
CA ARG A 221 14.25 -0.97 -9.12
C ARG A 221 15.41 -0.32 -9.90
N LYS A 222 15.07 0.57 -10.85
CA LYS A 222 16.01 1.31 -11.69
C LYS A 222 16.25 2.74 -11.21
N ALA A 223 15.63 3.13 -10.07
CA ALA A 223 15.70 4.50 -9.58
C ALA A 223 17.10 4.86 -9.06
N THR A 224 17.53 6.07 -9.35
CA THR A 224 18.75 6.64 -8.79
C THR A 224 18.50 7.17 -7.39
N ILE A 225 19.32 6.73 -6.43
CA ILE A 225 19.25 7.19 -5.05
C ILE A 225 20.15 8.43 -4.89
N ASN A 226 19.61 9.48 -4.28
CA ASN A 226 20.34 10.72 -4.07
C ASN A 226 21.45 10.58 -3.02
N GLN A 227 22.71 10.62 -3.47
CA GLN A 227 23.88 10.45 -2.63
C GLN A 227 24.13 11.64 -1.66
N ASN A 228 23.53 12.79 -1.92
CA ASN A 228 23.59 13.93 -0.98
C ASN A 228 22.70 13.71 0.25
N ILE A 229 21.68 12.84 0.14
CA ILE A 229 20.80 12.51 1.27
C ILE A 229 21.38 11.32 2.06
N VAL A 230 21.85 10.27 1.37
CA VAL A 230 22.42 9.05 1.97
C VAL A 230 23.75 8.71 1.31
N ASN A 231 24.71 8.25 2.13
CA ASN A 231 26.07 7.96 1.66
C ASN A 231 26.65 6.64 2.19
N ARG A 232 25.86 5.87 2.98
CA ARG A 232 26.34 4.61 3.57
C ARG A 232 25.79 3.40 2.80
N PRO A 233 26.62 2.36 2.53
CA PRO A 233 26.23 1.22 1.72
C PRO A 233 24.93 0.54 2.17
N TYR A 234 24.75 0.35 3.48
CA TYR A 234 23.55 -0.29 4.03
C TYR A 234 22.28 0.53 3.83
N GLN A 235 22.37 1.88 3.78
CA GLN A 235 21.23 2.75 3.47
C GLN A 235 20.78 2.56 2.03
N PHE A 236 21.73 2.49 1.09
CA PHE A 236 21.42 2.18 -0.32
C PHE A 236 20.77 0.81 -0.46
N GLN A 237 21.31 -0.20 0.23
CA GLN A 237 20.76 -1.55 0.18
C GLN A 237 19.34 -1.59 0.75
N ALA A 238 19.08 -0.93 1.88
CA ALA A 238 17.75 -0.82 2.48
C ALA A 238 16.75 -0.18 1.52
N ILE A 239 17.10 0.96 0.90
CA ILE A 239 16.22 1.65 -0.07
C ILE A 239 15.95 0.76 -1.29
N LYS A 240 16.98 0.12 -1.86
CA LYS A 240 16.82 -0.80 -2.99
C LYS A 240 15.90 -1.98 -2.65
N SER A 241 16.05 -2.57 -1.46
CA SER A 241 15.22 -3.69 -1.02
C SER A 241 13.75 -3.27 -0.86
N VAL A 242 13.48 -2.10 -0.28
CA VAL A 242 12.12 -1.55 -0.17
C VAL A 242 11.55 -1.26 -1.56
N ALA A 243 12.32 -0.56 -2.42
CA ALA A 243 11.93 -0.24 -3.78
C ALA A 243 11.56 -1.51 -4.58
N ALA A 244 12.39 -2.54 -4.51
CA ALA A 244 12.13 -3.83 -5.15
C ALA A 244 10.88 -4.52 -4.60
N SER A 245 10.58 -4.38 -3.30
CA SER A 245 9.38 -4.97 -2.70
C SER A 245 8.07 -4.29 -3.13
N PHE A 246 8.13 -3.03 -3.54
CA PHE A 246 6.95 -2.26 -3.97
C PHE A 246 6.57 -2.52 -5.42
N VAL A 247 7.49 -3.00 -6.23
CA VAL A 247 7.30 -3.25 -7.67
C VAL A 247 7.10 -4.74 -7.94
N ALA A 248 6.21 -5.06 -8.84
CA ALA A 248 6.13 -6.36 -9.49
C ALA A 248 6.08 -6.16 -11.01
N ASP A 249 6.33 -7.23 -11.75
CA ASP A 249 6.15 -7.23 -13.19
C ASP A 249 4.71 -7.66 -13.50
N GLY A 250 4.01 -6.84 -14.28
CA GLY A 250 2.66 -7.10 -14.77
C GLY A 250 2.66 -7.40 -16.26
N GLU A 251 1.53 -7.78 -16.82
CA GLU A 251 1.38 -8.10 -18.24
C GLU A 251 1.69 -6.92 -19.17
N THR A 252 1.38 -5.70 -18.75
CA THR A 252 1.56 -4.48 -19.55
C THR A 252 2.72 -3.59 -19.08
N GLY A 253 3.56 -4.09 -18.16
CA GLY A 253 4.65 -3.33 -17.57
C GLY A 253 4.78 -3.53 -16.07
N ILE A 254 5.29 -2.53 -15.37
CA ILE A 254 5.41 -2.58 -13.91
C ILE A 254 4.05 -2.40 -13.23
N CYS A 255 3.83 -3.13 -12.15
CA CYS A 255 2.67 -2.96 -11.28
C CYS A 255 3.11 -2.83 -9.82
N GLY A 256 2.17 -2.38 -8.98
CA GLY A 256 2.39 -2.27 -7.55
C GLY A 256 2.27 -3.64 -6.88
N ASN A 257 3.18 -3.93 -5.97
CA ASN A 257 3.18 -5.14 -5.14
C ASN A 257 2.83 -4.79 -3.70
N LYS A 258 3.83 -4.71 -2.82
CA LYS A 258 3.63 -4.33 -1.42
C LYS A 258 3.42 -2.82 -1.29
N ARG A 259 2.55 -2.43 -0.35
CA ARG A 259 2.31 -1.02 -0.01
C ARG A 259 2.94 -0.61 1.33
N ARG A 260 3.61 -1.54 2.00
CA ARG A 260 4.22 -1.35 3.32
C ARG A 260 5.55 -2.07 3.36
N ALA A 261 6.52 -1.47 4.04
CA ALA A 261 7.80 -2.09 4.36
C ALA A 261 8.20 -1.73 5.80
N LEU A 262 8.90 -2.63 6.44
CA LEU A 262 9.49 -2.41 7.76
C LEU A 262 11.01 -2.33 7.62
N LEU A 263 11.59 -1.23 8.08
CA LEU A 263 13.03 -1.04 8.16
C LEU A 263 13.44 -1.00 9.64
N VAL A 264 14.24 -1.99 10.06
CA VAL A 264 14.83 -2.03 11.40
C VAL A 264 16.26 -1.53 11.29
N MET A 265 16.57 -0.43 11.97
CA MET A 265 17.87 0.24 11.90
C MET A 265 18.27 0.71 13.30
N ALA A 266 19.55 0.55 13.67
CA ALA A 266 20.10 0.98 14.93
C ALA A 266 19.99 2.50 15.15
N THR A 267 20.03 2.95 16.40
CA THR A 267 20.11 4.37 16.76
C THR A 267 21.39 4.98 16.17
N GLY A 268 21.31 6.19 15.62
CA GLY A 268 22.44 6.87 14.97
C GLY A 268 22.80 6.36 13.56
N SER A 269 22.14 5.32 13.04
CA SER A 269 22.39 4.80 11.69
C SER A 269 21.85 5.68 10.55
N GLY A 270 21.16 6.79 10.87
CA GLY A 270 20.60 7.69 9.88
C GLY A 270 19.22 7.27 9.35
N LYS A 271 18.36 6.71 10.19
CA LYS A 271 16.97 6.33 9.85
C LYS A 271 16.22 7.43 9.09
N THR A 272 16.23 8.65 9.64
CA THR A 272 15.54 9.80 9.03
C THR A 272 16.06 10.10 7.63
N ARG A 273 17.40 10.07 7.43
CA ARG A 273 17.99 10.27 6.10
C ARG A 273 17.61 9.16 5.12
N THR A 274 17.56 7.91 5.58
CA THR A 274 17.14 6.77 4.75
C THR A 274 15.68 6.92 4.32
N VAL A 275 14.78 7.32 5.23
CA VAL A 275 13.38 7.59 4.91
C VAL A 275 13.26 8.77 3.94
N ALA A 276 13.97 9.87 4.17
CA ALA A 276 13.98 11.04 3.28
C ALA A 276 14.44 10.67 1.86
N ALA A 277 15.50 9.85 1.74
CA ALA A 277 15.98 9.37 0.44
C ALA A 277 14.96 8.42 -0.22
N MET A 278 14.24 7.60 0.55
CA MET A 278 13.17 6.75 0.01
C MET A 278 12.00 7.57 -0.50
N VAL A 279 11.60 8.61 0.22
CA VAL A 279 10.55 9.56 -0.23
C VAL A 279 10.99 10.28 -1.51
N ASP A 280 12.24 10.74 -1.60
CA ASP A 280 12.79 11.36 -2.83
C ASP A 280 12.72 10.39 -4.02
N VAL A 281 13.09 9.13 -3.82
CA VAL A 281 12.98 8.08 -4.84
C VAL A 281 11.53 7.86 -5.28
N LEU A 282 10.60 7.74 -4.35
CA LEU A 282 9.18 7.54 -4.66
C LEU A 282 8.59 8.74 -5.41
N PHE A 283 8.93 9.95 -4.98
CA PHE A 283 8.46 11.20 -5.59
C PHE A 283 8.98 11.38 -7.02
N LYS A 284 10.29 11.24 -7.24
CA LYS A 284 10.92 11.38 -8.57
C LYS A 284 10.47 10.33 -9.60
N ASN A 285 9.93 9.22 -9.12
CA ASN A 285 9.44 8.14 -9.95
C ASN A 285 7.90 8.08 -10.02
N ASN A 286 7.20 9.12 -9.57
CA ASN A 286 5.74 9.28 -9.62
C ASN A 286 4.95 8.19 -8.86
N TRP A 287 5.52 7.66 -7.78
CA TRP A 287 4.80 6.72 -6.90
C TRP A 287 3.94 7.41 -5.86
N ILE A 288 4.33 8.62 -5.47
CA ILE A 288 3.61 9.48 -4.53
C ILE A 288 3.52 10.90 -5.07
N LYS A 289 2.49 11.65 -4.68
CA LYS A 289 2.27 13.04 -5.10
C LYS A 289 2.90 14.03 -4.11
N ARG A 290 2.68 13.84 -2.85
CA ARG A 290 3.23 14.62 -1.71
C ARG A 290 3.10 13.83 -0.41
#